data_0437ad9ff4f573608d1837c46ccd9288
#
_entry.id   0437ad9ff4f573608d1837c46ccd9288
#
_cell.length_a   1.000
_cell.length_b   1.000
_cell.length_c   1.000
_cell.angle_alpha   90.00
_cell.angle_beta   90.00
_cell.angle_gamma   90.00
#
_symmetry.space_group_name_H-M   'P 1'
#
loop_
_entity.id
_entity.type
_entity.pdbx_description
1 polymer ?
#
loop_
_entity_poly.entity_id
_entity_poly.type
_entity_poly.pdbx_seq_one_letter_code
_entity_poly.pdbx_strand_id
1 'polypeptide(L)'
;SFRHYIGSRFLRIYPALIVLIFLTVFVLGPIFTISTEYWNSTHTWNYFFTNITASGVIYTLPGVFETDAFHDKAVNGSLWSISLEVSLYIYVFILMIAKVIHNKFLFNAFFFFVLILGFFNNAFFLDIFTHENYIHVSMMFLIGQFFYINRKDIYISPPILLILMILAASEYPNFDMIYNILLPYLVFFLGFLPEFRPFNNLKADFSYGVYLYGWPSQQIVFYFFSSQHNHIQTITAMTLALFFAIFS
;
A
#
# COMPACT_ATOMS: atom_id res chain seq x y z
N SER A 1 -21.90 -7.42 9.01
CA SER A 1 -22.02 -6.69 10.30
C SER A 1 -20.82 -5.75 10.45
N PHE A 2 -21.03 -4.54 10.95
CA PHE A 2 -19.99 -3.53 11.18
C PHE A 2 -18.82 -4.07 12.03
N ARG A 3 -19.13 -4.83 13.09
CA ARG A 3 -18.12 -5.45 13.96
C ARG A 3 -17.21 -6.41 13.19
N HIS A 4 -17.78 -7.21 12.31
CA HIS A 4 -17.01 -8.13 11.48
C HIS A 4 -16.09 -7.37 10.49
N TYR A 5 -16.59 -6.29 9.89
CA TYR A 5 -15.79 -5.46 9.00
C TYR A 5 -14.57 -4.87 9.73
N ILE A 6 -14.81 -4.17 10.85
CA ILE A 6 -13.72 -3.54 11.63
C ILE A 6 -12.74 -4.61 12.11
N GLY A 7 -13.23 -5.71 12.71
CA GLY A 7 -12.36 -6.78 13.21
C GLY A 7 -11.49 -7.41 12.12
N SER A 8 -12.07 -7.70 10.95
CA SER A 8 -11.31 -8.29 9.83
C SER A 8 -10.23 -7.35 9.27
N ARG A 9 -10.47 -6.03 9.24
CA ARG A 9 -9.49 -5.04 8.77
C ARG A 9 -8.41 -4.80 9.81
N PHE A 10 -8.79 -4.72 11.08
CA PHE A 10 -7.84 -4.61 12.18
C PHE A 10 -6.87 -5.80 12.22
N LEU A 11 -7.40 -7.02 12.19
CA LEU A 11 -6.57 -8.25 12.21
C LEU A 11 -5.71 -8.41 10.96
N ARG A 12 -6.06 -7.77 9.86
CA ARG A 12 -5.25 -7.79 8.64
C ARG A 12 -4.00 -6.90 8.74
N ILE A 13 -4.10 -5.72 9.37
CA ILE A 13 -3.02 -4.72 9.39
C ILE A 13 -2.24 -4.77 10.69
N TYR A 14 -2.92 -4.61 11.81
CA TYR A 14 -2.28 -4.26 13.07
C TYR A 14 -1.36 -5.32 13.67
N PRO A 15 -1.63 -6.63 13.62
CA PRO A 15 -0.72 -7.61 14.24
C PRO A 15 0.70 -7.52 13.67
N ALA A 16 0.86 -7.57 12.35
CA ALA A 16 2.17 -7.49 11.72
C ALA A 16 2.79 -6.09 11.81
N LEU A 17 1.98 -5.03 11.72
CA LEU A 17 2.44 -3.65 11.89
C LEU A 17 3.02 -3.41 13.29
N ILE A 18 2.34 -3.86 14.33
CA ILE A 18 2.81 -3.74 15.71
C ILE A 18 4.16 -4.44 15.87
N VAL A 19 4.28 -5.69 15.40
CA VAL A 19 5.54 -6.44 15.45
C VAL A 19 6.65 -5.71 14.71
N LEU A 20 6.37 -5.24 13.50
CA LEU A 20 7.33 -4.47 12.70
C LEU A 20 7.82 -3.22 13.45
N ILE A 21 6.91 -2.40 13.99
CA ILE A 21 7.29 -1.14 14.65
C ILE A 21 8.08 -1.43 15.94
N PHE A 22 7.70 -2.45 16.69
CA PHE A 22 8.50 -2.90 17.84
C PHE A 22 9.91 -3.34 17.42
N LEU A 23 10.05 -4.20 16.42
CA LEU A 23 11.34 -4.63 15.90
C LEU A 23 12.17 -3.45 15.38
N THR A 24 11.51 -2.51 14.69
CA THR A 24 12.20 -1.34 14.16
C THR A 24 12.74 -0.44 15.26
N VAL A 25 11.95 -0.11 16.28
CA VAL A 25 12.35 0.84 17.32
C VAL A 25 13.25 0.20 18.38
N PHE A 26 12.98 -1.04 18.79
CA PHE A 26 13.67 -1.68 19.91
C PHE A 26 14.82 -2.61 19.52
N VAL A 27 14.88 -3.04 18.25
CA VAL A 27 15.95 -3.91 17.75
C VAL A 27 16.78 -3.21 16.68
N LEU A 28 16.18 -2.83 15.55
CA LEU A 28 16.93 -2.20 14.44
C LEU A 28 17.50 -0.85 14.85
N GLY A 29 16.68 0.02 15.44
CA GLY A 29 17.11 1.35 15.86
C GLY A 29 18.37 1.32 16.71
N PRO A 30 18.43 0.61 17.85
CA PRO A 30 19.62 0.51 18.69
C PRO A 30 20.85 -0.12 18.02
N ILE A 31 20.65 -1.04 17.06
CA ILE A 31 21.77 -1.69 16.36
C ILE A 31 22.43 -0.73 15.34
N PHE A 32 21.61 0.08 14.64
CA PHE A 32 22.08 0.89 13.53
C PHE A 32 22.20 2.39 13.83
N THR A 33 21.81 2.83 15.05
CA THR A 33 21.93 4.25 15.42
C THR A 33 23.34 4.62 15.80
N ILE A 34 23.77 5.78 15.34
CA ILE A 34 24.99 6.46 15.82
C ILE A 34 24.66 7.55 16.86
N SER A 35 23.38 7.78 17.16
CA SER A 35 22.95 8.81 18.11
C SER A 35 23.02 8.30 19.53
N THR A 36 23.73 9.02 20.40
CA THR A 36 23.81 8.75 21.83
C THR A 36 22.51 9.03 22.58
N GLU A 37 21.64 9.86 21.98
CA GLU A 37 20.36 10.28 22.56
C GLU A 37 19.14 9.55 21.98
N TYR A 38 19.37 8.41 21.35
CA TYR A 38 18.31 7.66 20.67
C TYR A 38 17.05 7.47 21.53
N TRP A 39 17.20 7.03 22.77
CA TRP A 39 16.10 6.77 23.70
C TRP A 39 15.51 8.03 24.33
N ASN A 40 16.28 9.10 24.45
CA ASN A 40 15.84 10.38 25.02
C ASN A 40 15.21 11.29 23.96
N SER A 41 15.33 10.94 22.67
CA SER A 41 14.80 11.73 21.58
C SER A 41 13.28 11.62 21.49
N THR A 42 12.60 12.76 21.50
CA THR A 42 11.15 12.84 21.21
C THR A 42 10.83 12.25 19.83
N HIS A 43 11.77 12.34 18.86
CA HIS A 43 11.57 11.82 17.53
C HIS A 43 11.42 10.29 17.49
N THR A 44 12.17 9.55 18.33
CA THR A 44 12.05 8.10 18.46
C THR A 44 10.64 7.69 18.93
N TRP A 45 10.12 8.38 19.91
CA TRP A 45 8.77 8.10 20.44
C TRP A 45 7.66 8.56 19.49
N ASN A 46 7.86 9.67 18.81
CA ASN A 46 6.95 10.10 17.75
C ASN A 46 6.89 9.08 16.60
N TYR A 47 8.06 8.55 16.19
CA TYR A 47 8.10 7.44 15.21
C TYR A 47 7.27 6.25 15.68
N PHE A 48 7.47 5.82 16.93
CA PHE A 48 6.76 4.68 17.50
C PHE A 48 5.25 4.90 17.52
N PHE A 49 4.77 5.98 18.12
CA PHE A 49 3.34 6.20 18.31
C PHE A 49 2.62 6.55 17.00
N THR A 50 3.21 7.36 16.15
CA THR A 50 2.60 7.74 14.87
C THR A 50 2.43 6.53 13.94
N ASN A 51 3.49 5.73 13.81
CA ASN A 51 3.46 4.59 12.89
C ASN A 51 2.64 3.40 13.44
N ILE A 52 2.68 3.12 14.74
CA ILE A 52 1.91 2.02 15.33
C ILE A 52 0.41 2.27 15.28
N THR A 53 -0.01 3.55 15.37
CA THR A 53 -1.42 3.93 15.23
C THR A 53 -1.85 4.12 13.78
N ALA A 54 -0.89 4.12 12.83
CA ALA A 54 -1.09 4.47 11.43
C ALA A 54 -1.80 5.84 11.23
N SER A 55 -1.64 6.76 12.19
CA SER A 55 -2.24 8.10 12.15
C SER A 55 -1.50 9.08 11.23
N GLY A 56 -0.33 8.72 10.80
CA GLY A 56 0.56 9.44 9.90
C GLY A 56 1.76 8.57 9.56
N VAL A 57 2.82 9.17 9.01
CA VAL A 57 4.05 8.46 8.66
C VAL A 57 5.28 9.25 9.09
N ILE A 58 6.17 8.60 9.84
CA ILE A 58 7.51 9.08 10.12
C ILE A 58 8.47 8.03 9.59
N TYR A 59 9.38 8.41 8.70
CA TYR A 59 10.25 7.48 7.99
C TYR A 59 11.58 7.22 8.67
N THR A 60 12.08 8.19 9.44
CA THR A 60 13.44 8.20 9.99
C THR A 60 13.46 7.99 11.49
N LEU A 61 14.53 7.38 11.98
CA LEU A 61 14.87 7.31 13.41
C LEU A 61 16.21 8.04 13.65
N PRO A 62 16.41 8.65 14.82
CA PRO A 62 17.62 9.41 15.11
C PRO A 62 18.88 8.57 14.94
N GLY A 63 19.78 9.01 14.07
CA GLY A 63 21.07 8.36 13.85
C GLY A 63 21.05 7.03 13.12
N VAL A 64 19.89 6.54 12.69
CA VAL A 64 19.75 5.24 12.01
C VAL A 64 19.96 5.40 10.52
N PHE A 65 20.85 4.58 9.94
CA PHE A 65 21.20 4.59 8.50
C PHE A 65 21.67 5.96 7.98
N GLU A 66 22.41 6.71 8.80
CA GLU A 66 22.86 8.07 8.46
C GLU A 66 23.92 8.09 7.36
N THR A 67 24.77 7.06 7.28
CA THR A 67 25.98 7.03 6.44
C THR A 67 25.82 6.20 5.18
N ASP A 68 25.13 5.04 5.26
CA ASP A 68 25.08 4.04 4.21
C ASP A 68 23.62 3.65 3.89
N ALA A 69 22.74 4.65 3.80
CA ALA A 69 21.33 4.41 3.54
C ALA A 69 21.08 4.01 2.08
N PHE A 70 20.23 3.01 1.88
CA PHE A 70 19.73 2.63 0.55
C PHE A 70 18.90 3.76 -0.06
N HIS A 71 18.11 4.48 0.73
CA HIS A 71 17.25 5.56 0.29
C HIS A 71 16.94 6.54 1.43
N ASP A 72 17.40 7.78 1.33
CA ASP A 72 17.04 8.94 2.15
C ASP A 72 16.92 8.71 3.67
N LYS A 73 17.76 7.83 4.26
CA LYS A 73 17.73 7.51 5.69
C LYS A 73 16.38 6.96 6.19
N ALA A 74 15.47 6.65 5.30
CA ALA A 74 14.18 6.09 5.67
C ALA A 74 14.34 4.67 6.19
N VAL A 75 13.99 4.43 7.45
CA VAL A 75 14.08 3.11 8.05
C VAL A 75 13.05 2.17 7.43
N ASN A 76 11.87 2.69 7.14
CA ASN A 76 10.85 1.96 6.40
C ASN A 76 9.99 2.90 5.53
N GLY A 77 10.29 2.93 4.24
CA GLY A 77 9.54 3.70 3.27
C GLY A 77 8.15 3.13 2.95
N SER A 78 7.90 1.83 3.21
CA SER A 78 6.61 1.20 2.88
C SER A 78 5.44 1.69 3.77
N LEU A 79 5.72 2.34 4.90
CA LEU A 79 4.70 2.76 5.87
C LEU A 79 3.69 3.77 5.32
N TRP A 80 4.03 4.53 4.27
CA TRP A 80 3.14 5.54 3.69
C TRP A 80 1.79 4.96 3.24
N SER A 81 1.80 3.80 2.64
CA SER A 81 0.58 3.18 2.12
C SER A 81 -0.29 2.58 3.23
N ILE A 82 0.30 2.22 4.39
CA ILE A 82 -0.46 1.68 5.53
C ILE A 82 -1.39 2.73 6.12
N SER A 83 -0.88 3.95 6.33
CA SER A 83 -1.71 5.07 6.77
C SER A 83 -2.84 5.38 5.79
N LEU A 84 -2.54 5.32 4.48
CA LEU A 84 -3.55 5.47 3.44
C LEU A 84 -4.57 4.32 3.46
N GLU A 85 -4.12 3.06 3.61
CA GLU A 85 -5.00 1.89 3.66
C GLU A 85 -5.99 1.98 4.84
N VAL A 86 -5.52 2.39 6.01
CA VAL A 86 -6.39 2.63 7.19
C VAL A 86 -7.41 3.72 6.89
N SER A 87 -6.99 4.83 6.27
CA SER A 87 -7.88 5.91 5.86
C SER A 87 -8.95 5.45 4.88
N LEU A 88 -8.58 4.61 3.90
CA LEU A 88 -9.51 4.02 2.93
C LEU A 88 -10.48 3.03 3.60
N TYR A 89 -10.06 2.31 4.64
CA TYR A 89 -10.98 1.46 5.42
C TYR A 89 -11.99 2.28 6.22
N ILE A 90 -11.55 3.42 6.79
CA ILE A 90 -12.45 4.37 7.45
C ILE A 90 -13.46 4.93 6.43
N TYR A 91 -12.99 5.32 5.26
CA TYR A 91 -13.84 5.78 4.15
C TYR A 91 -14.93 4.74 3.79
N VAL A 92 -14.55 3.48 3.58
CA VAL A 92 -15.54 2.40 3.32
C VAL A 92 -16.53 2.25 4.48
N PHE A 93 -16.05 2.33 5.70
CA PHE A 93 -16.90 2.26 6.88
C PHE A 93 -17.94 3.40 6.92
N ILE A 94 -17.55 4.62 6.58
CA ILE A 94 -18.45 5.77 6.45
C ILE A 94 -19.51 5.50 5.37
N LEU A 95 -19.10 5.02 4.18
CA LEU A 95 -20.02 4.68 3.09
C LEU A 95 -20.99 3.53 3.48
N MET A 96 -20.55 2.59 4.34
CA MET A 96 -21.42 1.56 4.88
C MET A 96 -22.48 2.12 5.84
N ILE A 97 -22.11 3.03 6.75
CA ILE A 97 -23.03 3.72 7.66
C ILE A 97 -24.05 4.55 6.87
N ALA A 98 -23.57 5.30 5.88
CA ALA A 98 -24.41 6.11 4.99
C ALA A 98 -25.26 5.26 4.04
N LYS A 99 -25.14 3.93 4.09
CA LYS A 99 -25.84 2.96 3.23
C LYS A 99 -25.58 3.14 1.72
N VAL A 100 -24.59 3.93 1.33
CA VAL A 100 -24.23 4.18 -0.07
C VAL A 100 -23.81 2.89 -0.76
N ILE A 101 -22.96 2.08 -0.11
CA ILE A 101 -22.50 0.78 -0.66
C ILE A 101 -23.65 -0.23 -0.84
N HIS A 102 -24.72 -0.12 -0.07
CA HIS A 102 -25.84 -1.04 -0.15
C HIS A 102 -26.82 -0.68 -1.30
N ASN A 103 -26.71 0.54 -1.84
CA ASN A 103 -27.52 0.99 -2.96
C ASN A 103 -26.63 1.19 -4.18
N LYS A 104 -26.74 0.28 -5.16
CA LYS A 104 -25.94 0.30 -6.39
C LYS A 104 -26.04 1.63 -7.14
N PHE A 105 -27.23 2.23 -7.22
CA PHE A 105 -27.43 3.50 -7.89
C PHE A 105 -26.70 4.65 -7.18
N LEU A 106 -26.84 4.76 -5.86
CA LEU A 106 -26.17 5.78 -5.06
C LEU A 106 -24.64 5.63 -5.14
N PHE A 107 -24.14 4.40 -5.08
CA PHE A 107 -22.69 4.18 -5.19
C PHE A 107 -22.18 4.55 -6.58
N ASN A 108 -22.87 4.16 -7.64
CA ASN A 108 -22.47 4.49 -9.01
C ASN A 108 -22.52 6.00 -9.26
N ALA A 109 -23.55 6.69 -8.77
CA ALA A 109 -23.63 8.15 -8.85
C ALA A 109 -22.45 8.81 -8.11
N PHE A 110 -22.13 8.36 -6.90
CA PHE A 110 -20.97 8.82 -6.14
C PHE A 110 -19.65 8.53 -6.89
N PHE A 111 -19.48 7.31 -7.41
CA PHE A 111 -18.30 6.92 -8.18
C PHE A 111 -18.05 7.82 -9.39
N PHE A 112 -19.07 8.02 -10.23
CA PHE A 112 -18.95 8.89 -11.39
C PHE A 112 -18.76 10.35 -11.01
N PHE A 113 -19.38 10.83 -9.93
CA PHE A 113 -19.14 12.17 -9.40
C PHE A 113 -17.67 12.37 -9.02
N VAL A 114 -17.07 11.42 -8.29
CA VAL A 114 -15.65 11.47 -7.92
C VAL A 114 -14.75 11.41 -9.16
N LEU A 115 -15.06 10.55 -10.14
CA LEU A 115 -14.29 10.48 -11.40
C LEU A 115 -14.35 11.79 -12.18
N ILE A 116 -15.53 12.39 -12.31
CA ILE A 116 -15.72 13.66 -13.00
C ILE A 116 -14.95 14.77 -12.29
N LEU A 117 -15.04 14.86 -10.97
CA LEU A 117 -14.24 15.81 -10.20
C LEU A 117 -12.75 15.62 -10.42
N GLY A 118 -12.25 14.37 -10.39
CA GLY A 118 -10.85 14.06 -10.65
C GLY A 118 -10.40 14.44 -12.05
N PHE A 119 -11.29 14.32 -13.04
CA PHE A 119 -11.00 14.69 -14.42
C PHE A 119 -10.91 16.21 -14.62
N PHE A 120 -11.81 16.97 -14.02
CA PHE A 120 -11.89 18.42 -14.23
C PHE A 120 -11.10 19.25 -13.21
N ASN A 121 -10.80 18.70 -12.05
CA ASN A 121 -10.14 19.45 -10.99
C ASN A 121 -9.19 18.57 -10.16
N ASN A 122 -8.03 18.22 -10.74
CA ASN A 122 -6.98 17.47 -10.05
C ASN A 122 -6.48 18.22 -8.80
N ALA A 123 -6.50 19.56 -8.80
CA ALA A 123 -6.06 20.37 -7.67
C ALA A 123 -6.90 20.11 -6.41
N PHE A 124 -8.22 19.89 -6.56
CA PHE A 124 -9.09 19.57 -5.44
C PHE A 124 -8.67 18.28 -4.69
N PHE A 125 -8.20 17.27 -5.43
CA PHE A 125 -7.72 16.04 -4.81
C PHE A 125 -6.32 16.22 -4.21
N LEU A 126 -5.45 17.04 -4.80
CA LEU A 126 -4.13 17.35 -4.24
C LEU A 126 -4.24 18.10 -2.91
N ASP A 127 -5.23 18.97 -2.77
CA ASP A 127 -5.53 19.66 -1.49
C ASP A 127 -5.95 18.67 -0.38
N ILE A 128 -6.62 17.56 -0.75
CA ILE A 128 -7.06 16.53 0.20
C ILE A 128 -5.94 15.51 0.48
N PHE A 129 -5.20 15.09 -0.54
CA PHE A 129 -4.28 13.97 -0.50
C PHE A 129 -2.81 14.38 -0.60
N THR A 130 -2.40 15.55 -0.37
CA THR A 130 -1.02 16.07 -0.28
C THR A 130 0.03 15.49 -1.27
N HIS A 131 -0.18 14.29 -1.83
CA HIS A 131 0.72 13.60 -2.75
C HIS A 131 -0.04 12.90 -3.88
N GLU A 132 0.47 12.99 -5.11
CA GLU A 132 -0.11 12.34 -6.30
C GLU A 132 -0.26 10.82 -6.15
N ASN A 133 0.70 10.15 -5.52
CA ASN A 133 0.63 8.71 -5.28
C ASN A 133 -0.59 8.30 -4.45
N TYR A 134 -1.04 9.14 -3.52
CA TYR A 134 -2.25 8.88 -2.71
C TYR A 134 -3.50 8.93 -3.58
N ILE A 135 -3.55 9.84 -4.55
CA ILE A 135 -4.65 9.94 -5.50
C ILE A 135 -4.74 8.67 -6.34
N HIS A 136 -3.62 8.24 -6.94
CA HIS A 136 -3.58 7.04 -7.79
C HIS A 136 -4.05 5.78 -7.02
N VAL A 137 -3.51 5.53 -5.83
CA VAL A 137 -3.89 4.36 -5.03
C VAL A 137 -5.36 4.44 -4.58
N SER A 138 -5.83 5.62 -4.17
CA SER A 138 -7.23 5.83 -3.77
C SER A 138 -8.20 5.63 -4.94
N MET A 139 -7.82 6.07 -6.14
CA MET A 139 -8.61 5.85 -7.36
C MET A 139 -8.67 4.37 -7.74
N MET A 140 -7.54 3.66 -7.70
CA MET A 140 -7.52 2.21 -7.94
C MET A 140 -8.40 1.45 -6.93
N PHE A 141 -8.38 1.88 -5.67
CA PHE A 141 -9.24 1.32 -4.63
C PHE A 141 -10.73 1.58 -4.91
N LEU A 142 -11.09 2.80 -5.31
CA LEU A 142 -12.46 3.17 -5.69
C LEU A 142 -12.94 2.39 -6.91
N ILE A 143 -12.09 2.21 -7.92
CA ILE A 143 -12.37 1.40 -9.11
C ILE A 143 -12.57 -0.06 -8.71
N GLY A 144 -11.74 -0.61 -7.82
CA GLY A 144 -11.93 -1.95 -7.27
C GLY A 144 -13.29 -2.13 -6.58
N GLN A 145 -13.74 -1.13 -5.82
CA GLN A 145 -15.09 -1.13 -5.23
C GLN A 145 -16.19 -1.09 -6.30
N PHE A 146 -16.02 -0.29 -7.35
CA PHE A 146 -16.96 -0.23 -8.47
C PHE A 146 -17.09 -1.58 -9.16
N PHE A 147 -15.98 -2.27 -9.44
CA PHE A 147 -16.00 -3.63 -9.97
C PHE A 147 -16.73 -4.61 -9.04
N TYR A 148 -16.45 -4.54 -7.75
CA TYR A 148 -17.11 -5.42 -6.77
C TYR A 148 -18.62 -5.20 -6.71
N ILE A 149 -19.09 -3.97 -6.66
CA ILE A 149 -20.52 -3.63 -6.58
C ILE A 149 -21.25 -4.00 -7.87
N ASN A 150 -20.60 -3.77 -9.03
CA ASN A 150 -21.15 -4.04 -10.34
C ASN A 150 -20.76 -5.40 -10.92
N ARG A 151 -20.20 -6.32 -10.12
CA ARG A 151 -19.62 -7.60 -10.58
C ARG A 151 -20.56 -8.53 -11.36
N LYS A 152 -21.87 -8.29 -11.32
CA LYS A 152 -22.87 -9.06 -12.08
C LYS A 152 -23.11 -8.48 -13.47
N ASP A 153 -22.70 -7.24 -13.71
CA ASP A 153 -22.98 -6.50 -14.95
C ASP A 153 -21.70 -6.19 -15.73
N ILE A 154 -20.52 -6.32 -15.10
CA ILE A 154 -19.24 -6.07 -15.73
C ILE A 154 -18.73 -7.38 -16.33
N TYR A 155 -18.51 -7.36 -17.66
CA TYR A 155 -17.88 -8.46 -18.38
C TYR A 155 -16.37 -8.22 -18.46
N ILE A 156 -15.59 -9.16 -17.95
CA ILE A 156 -14.15 -9.16 -18.10
C ILE A 156 -13.81 -9.97 -19.35
N SER A 157 -13.28 -9.30 -20.38
CA SER A 157 -13.03 -9.90 -21.69
C SER A 157 -11.69 -9.48 -22.30
N PRO A 158 -11.03 -10.34 -23.07
CA PRO A 158 -9.77 -10.01 -23.76
C PRO A 158 -9.85 -8.79 -24.69
N PRO A 159 -10.92 -8.60 -25.49
CA PRO A 159 -11.03 -7.44 -26.36
C PRO A 159 -11.03 -6.11 -25.61
N ILE A 160 -11.72 -6.03 -24.47
CA ILE A 160 -11.73 -4.80 -23.65
C ILE A 160 -10.35 -4.53 -23.10
N LEU A 161 -9.66 -5.57 -22.59
CA LEU A 161 -8.27 -5.44 -22.13
C LEU A 161 -7.36 -4.93 -23.25
N LEU A 162 -7.48 -5.48 -24.46
CA LEU A 162 -6.67 -5.05 -25.60
C LEU A 162 -6.92 -3.58 -25.95
N ILE A 163 -8.18 -3.15 -25.95
CA ILE A 163 -8.53 -1.74 -26.20
C ILE A 163 -7.89 -0.84 -25.14
N LEU A 164 -8.01 -1.20 -23.86
CA LEU A 164 -7.41 -0.43 -22.76
C LEU A 164 -5.89 -0.37 -22.89
N MET A 165 -5.22 -1.47 -23.28
CA MET A 165 -3.78 -1.50 -23.53
C MET A 165 -3.36 -0.62 -24.70
N ILE A 166 -4.12 -0.62 -25.81
CA ILE A 166 -3.86 0.25 -26.97
C ILE A 166 -4.02 1.72 -26.57
N LEU A 167 -5.09 2.05 -25.83
CA LEU A 167 -5.31 3.41 -25.34
C LEU A 167 -4.22 3.86 -24.37
N ALA A 168 -3.76 2.95 -23.49
CA ALA A 168 -2.66 3.23 -22.57
C ALA A 168 -1.31 3.39 -23.28
N ALA A 169 -1.09 2.71 -24.40
CA ALA A 169 0.12 2.83 -25.21
C ALA A 169 0.10 4.09 -26.12
N SER A 170 -1.06 4.73 -26.30
CA SER A 170 -1.14 5.98 -27.05
C SER A 170 -0.66 7.12 -26.15
N GLU A 171 0.31 7.90 -26.59
CA GLU A 171 0.90 9.04 -25.86
C GLU A 171 -0.09 10.23 -25.70
N TYR A 172 -1.34 9.95 -25.36
CA TYR A 172 -2.36 10.99 -25.13
C TYR A 172 -2.18 11.67 -23.76
N PRO A 173 -2.49 12.97 -23.65
CA PRO A 173 -2.19 13.77 -22.45
C PRO A 173 -2.94 13.38 -21.16
N ASN A 174 -3.77 12.32 -21.19
CA ASN A 174 -4.48 11.80 -20.00
C ASN A 174 -4.14 10.32 -19.72
N PHE A 175 -2.92 9.91 -20.02
CA PHE A 175 -2.43 8.54 -19.82
C PHE A 175 -2.68 8.01 -18.40
N ASP A 176 -2.46 8.83 -17.37
CA ASP A 176 -2.61 8.43 -15.96
C ASP A 176 -4.03 7.94 -15.64
N MET A 177 -5.05 8.54 -16.23
CA MET A 177 -6.43 8.12 -16.01
C MET A 177 -6.73 6.76 -16.66
N ILE A 178 -6.24 6.53 -17.89
CA ILE A 178 -6.39 5.24 -18.58
C ILE A 178 -5.64 4.16 -17.82
N TYR A 179 -4.44 4.45 -17.32
CA TYR A 179 -3.65 3.53 -16.52
C TYR A 179 -4.35 3.14 -15.22
N ASN A 180 -4.99 4.09 -14.54
CA ASN A 180 -5.76 3.84 -13.33
C ASN A 180 -6.98 2.93 -13.57
N ILE A 181 -7.49 2.84 -14.80
CA ILE A 181 -8.56 1.91 -15.18
C ILE A 181 -7.96 0.58 -15.68
N LEU A 182 -6.91 0.65 -16.50
CA LEU A 182 -6.26 -0.52 -17.08
C LEU A 182 -5.72 -1.47 -16.00
N LEU A 183 -5.01 -0.94 -15.02
CA LEU A 183 -4.34 -1.78 -14.01
C LEU A 183 -5.32 -2.60 -13.16
N PRO A 184 -6.38 -2.03 -12.56
CA PRO A 184 -7.41 -2.83 -11.90
C PRO A 184 -8.09 -3.83 -12.83
N TYR A 185 -8.40 -3.42 -14.08
CA TYR A 185 -9.02 -4.32 -15.04
C TYR A 185 -8.12 -5.52 -15.36
N LEU A 186 -6.81 -5.29 -15.58
CA LEU A 186 -5.81 -6.32 -15.81
C LEU A 186 -5.70 -7.28 -14.61
N VAL A 187 -5.67 -6.75 -13.39
CA VAL A 187 -5.61 -7.56 -12.16
C VAL A 187 -6.84 -8.47 -12.06
N PHE A 188 -8.03 -7.94 -12.30
CA PHE A 188 -9.25 -8.75 -12.31
C PHE A 188 -9.25 -9.75 -13.46
N PHE A 189 -8.83 -9.35 -14.65
CA PHE A 189 -8.72 -10.27 -15.79
C PHE A 189 -7.83 -11.46 -15.46
N LEU A 190 -6.61 -11.22 -14.98
CA LEU A 190 -5.68 -12.27 -14.60
C LEU A 190 -6.20 -13.12 -13.43
N GLY A 191 -6.76 -12.48 -12.40
CA GLY A 191 -7.27 -13.17 -11.22
C GLY A 191 -8.44 -14.12 -11.48
N PHE A 192 -9.19 -13.91 -12.57
CA PHE A 192 -10.29 -14.80 -12.98
C PHE A 192 -9.89 -15.84 -14.02
N LEU A 193 -8.65 -15.80 -14.53
CA LEU A 193 -8.15 -16.84 -15.43
C LEU A 193 -8.07 -18.18 -14.69
N PRO A 194 -8.51 -19.29 -15.33
CA PRO A 194 -8.48 -20.63 -14.74
C PRO A 194 -7.06 -21.08 -14.32
N GLU A 195 -6.05 -20.64 -15.04
CA GLU A 195 -4.64 -20.95 -14.84
C GLU A 195 -4.11 -20.45 -13.49
N PHE A 196 -4.66 -19.35 -12.98
CA PHE A 196 -4.27 -18.77 -11.69
C PHE A 196 -5.07 -19.28 -10.50
N ARG A 197 -6.10 -20.11 -10.70
CA ARG A 197 -6.90 -20.72 -9.62
C ARG A 197 -6.08 -21.49 -8.57
N PRO A 198 -5.00 -22.22 -8.91
CA PRO A 198 -4.19 -22.90 -7.90
C PRO A 198 -3.59 -21.95 -6.87
N PHE A 199 -3.26 -20.72 -7.26
CA PHE A 199 -2.72 -19.69 -6.37
C PHE A 199 -3.77 -19.18 -5.37
N ASN A 200 -5.07 -19.28 -5.66
CA ASN A 200 -6.14 -18.91 -4.75
C ASN A 200 -6.29 -19.87 -3.56
N ASN A 201 -5.66 -21.03 -3.61
CA ASN A 201 -5.70 -22.06 -2.56
C ASN A 201 -4.48 -22.02 -1.62
N LEU A 202 -3.62 -21.01 -1.72
CA LEU A 202 -2.53 -20.82 -0.78
C LEU A 202 -3.09 -20.62 0.63
N LYS A 203 -2.64 -21.48 1.56
CA LYS A 203 -3.11 -21.47 2.95
C LYS A 203 -2.62 -20.29 3.76
N ALA A 204 -1.57 -19.61 3.30
CA ALA A 204 -0.98 -18.45 3.96
C ALA A 204 -0.76 -17.32 2.96
N ASP A 205 -1.11 -16.11 3.35
CA ASP A 205 -0.88 -14.89 2.59
C ASP A 205 0.31 -14.13 3.23
N PHE A 206 1.48 -14.30 2.64
CA PHE A 206 2.69 -13.60 3.07
C PHE A 206 2.89 -12.24 2.40
N SER A 207 2.02 -11.83 1.49
CA SER A 207 2.20 -10.64 0.68
C SER A 207 2.30 -9.37 1.52
N TYR A 208 1.48 -9.28 2.58
CA TYR A 208 1.51 -8.16 3.49
C TYR A 208 2.81 -8.10 4.31
N GLY A 209 3.27 -9.23 4.83
CA GLY A 209 4.54 -9.31 5.55
C GLY A 209 5.73 -8.96 4.66
N VAL A 210 5.79 -9.53 3.44
CA VAL A 210 6.84 -9.18 2.46
C VAL A 210 6.84 -7.68 2.15
N TYR A 211 5.68 -7.08 1.99
CA TYR A 211 5.56 -5.64 1.79
C TYR A 211 6.11 -4.83 2.97
N LEU A 212 5.72 -5.19 4.19
CA LEU A 212 6.15 -4.49 5.40
C LEU A 212 7.65 -4.60 5.69
N TYR A 213 8.22 -5.79 5.52
CA TYR A 213 9.64 -6.06 5.81
C TYR A 213 10.57 -5.81 4.64
N GLY A 214 10.05 -5.61 3.43
CA GLY A 214 10.84 -5.41 2.22
C GLY A 214 11.82 -4.26 2.33
N TRP A 215 11.34 -3.08 2.72
CA TRP A 215 12.18 -1.89 2.86
C TRP A 215 13.25 -2.02 3.96
N PRO A 216 12.92 -2.36 5.21
CA PRO A 216 13.92 -2.59 6.24
C PRO A 216 14.96 -3.64 5.86
N SER A 217 14.56 -4.70 5.17
CA SER A 217 15.47 -5.73 4.69
C SER A 217 16.46 -5.18 3.64
N GLN A 218 15.99 -4.31 2.74
CA GLN A 218 16.86 -3.63 1.78
C GLN A 218 17.86 -2.71 2.49
N GLN A 219 17.43 -1.93 3.47
CA GLN A 219 18.31 -1.06 4.26
C GLN A 219 19.41 -1.86 4.99
N ILE A 220 19.05 -2.97 5.64
CA ILE A 220 20.00 -3.84 6.33
C ILE A 220 21.01 -4.44 5.34
N VAL A 221 20.55 -4.98 4.22
CA VAL A 221 21.40 -5.61 3.22
C VAL A 221 22.32 -4.56 2.57
N PHE A 222 21.82 -3.39 2.25
CA PHE A 222 22.63 -2.32 1.69
C PHE A 222 23.72 -1.86 2.68
N TYR A 223 23.38 -1.73 3.96
CA TYR A 223 24.33 -1.35 4.99
C TYR A 223 25.54 -2.32 5.10
N PHE A 224 25.27 -3.63 5.06
CA PHE A 224 26.34 -4.63 5.16
C PHE A 224 27.00 -5.02 3.84
N PHE A 225 26.33 -4.86 2.72
CA PHE A 225 26.74 -5.35 1.40
C PHE A 225 26.73 -4.26 0.31
N SER A 226 26.99 -3.00 0.65
CA SER A 226 26.97 -1.86 -0.27
C SER A 226 27.89 -2.04 -1.48
N SER A 227 28.98 -2.78 -1.35
CA SER A 227 29.96 -3.06 -2.41
C SER A 227 29.57 -4.21 -3.34
N GLN A 228 28.50 -4.95 -3.06
CA GLN A 228 28.07 -6.09 -3.86
C GLN A 228 27.22 -5.65 -5.06
N HIS A 229 27.13 -6.56 -6.06
CA HIS A 229 26.25 -6.32 -7.22
C HIS A 229 24.78 -6.22 -6.80
N ASN A 230 24.03 -5.32 -7.44
CA ASN A 230 22.61 -5.05 -7.17
C ASN A 230 21.74 -6.32 -7.14
N HIS A 231 22.03 -7.32 -7.99
CA HIS A 231 21.28 -8.58 -8.00
C HIS A 231 21.45 -9.38 -6.71
N ILE A 232 22.68 -9.44 -6.16
CA ILE A 232 22.96 -10.14 -4.90
C ILE A 232 22.24 -9.44 -3.76
N GLN A 233 22.31 -8.11 -3.70
CA GLN A 233 21.59 -7.31 -2.70
C GLN A 233 20.08 -7.56 -2.78
N THR A 234 19.50 -7.53 -3.98
CA THR A 234 18.06 -7.75 -4.19
C THR A 234 17.64 -9.15 -3.72
N ILE A 235 18.33 -10.21 -4.14
CA ILE A 235 17.99 -11.57 -3.76
C ILE A 235 18.12 -11.76 -2.23
N THR A 236 19.17 -11.21 -1.62
CA THR A 236 19.38 -11.31 -0.18
C THR A 236 18.30 -10.55 0.58
N ALA A 237 17.94 -9.35 0.14
CA ALA A 237 16.88 -8.56 0.76
C ALA A 237 15.50 -9.23 0.62
N MET A 238 15.18 -9.80 -0.55
CA MET A 238 13.95 -10.57 -0.75
C MET A 238 13.88 -11.80 0.16
N THR A 239 14.98 -12.52 0.29
CA THR A 239 15.06 -13.69 1.16
C THR A 239 14.85 -13.30 2.62
N LEU A 240 15.47 -12.22 3.06
CA LEU A 240 15.33 -11.70 4.42
C LEU A 240 13.89 -11.20 4.68
N ALA A 241 13.30 -10.48 3.75
CA ALA A 241 11.93 -10.02 3.85
C ALA A 241 10.93 -11.18 3.93
N LEU A 242 11.13 -12.21 3.11
CA LEU A 242 10.31 -13.42 3.15
C LEU A 242 10.45 -14.17 4.47
N PHE A 243 11.67 -14.28 5.00
CA PHE A 243 11.91 -14.88 6.30
C PHE A 243 11.10 -14.18 7.40
N PHE A 244 11.19 -12.86 7.51
CA PHE A 244 10.39 -12.10 8.47
C PHE A 244 8.88 -12.19 8.23
N ALA A 245 8.45 -12.24 6.99
CA ALA A 245 7.04 -12.36 6.63
C ALA A 245 6.41 -13.68 7.08
N ILE A 246 7.18 -14.77 7.13
CA ILE A 246 6.71 -16.09 7.59
C ILE A 246 6.45 -16.09 9.10
N PHE A 247 7.19 -15.30 9.87
CA PHE A 247 7.11 -15.24 11.33
C PHE A 247 6.26 -14.10 11.88
N SER A 248 5.69 -13.27 11.03
CA SER A 248 4.79 -12.17 11.41
C SER A 248 3.33 -12.51 11.14
#